data_e4fca149020f7d674973e64433f253e2
#
_entry.id   e4fca149020f7d674973e64433f253e2
#
_cell.length_a   1.000
_cell.length_b   1.000
_cell.length_c   1.000
_cell.angle_alpha   90.00
_cell.angle_beta   90.00
_cell.angle_gamma   90.00
#
_symmetry.space_group_name_H-M   'P 1'
#
loop_
_entity.id
_entity.type
_entity.pdbx_description
1 polymer ?
#
loop_
_entity_poly.entity_id
_entity_poly.type
_entity_poly.pdbx_seq_one_letter_code
_entity_poly.pdbx_strand_id
1 'polypeptide(L)'
;MVRDDIEQLSAIEQDAFPELFPPTSFEGEYRKSHSSVMVAEMDINLTKHITSETDLSKTNYKNGYTGWHVGDRFIAGMLVNWCMAGENHIISIGVRRGYRKIGIGKLLLSSLIEMTINSDNRILTLEVRKSNSVAINLYQKLGFQIVGTRKKYYSDNREDALIMTLHDA
;
A
#
# COMPACT_ATOMS: atom_id res chain seq x y z
N MET A 1 1.74 -8.99 8.52
CA MET A 1 3.08 -8.40 8.84
C MET A 1 3.65 -9.09 10.06
N VAL A 2 4.94 -9.40 10.08
CA VAL A 2 5.74 -9.74 11.25
C VAL A 2 6.74 -8.61 11.53
N ARG A 3 7.39 -8.60 12.69
CA ARG A 3 8.28 -7.49 13.07
C ARG A 3 9.47 -7.32 12.12
N ASP A 4 9.98 -8.41 11.58
CA ASP A 4 11.12 -8.41 10.66
C ASP A 4 10.77 -7.80 9.28
N ASP A 5 9.48 -7.61 8.99
CA ASP A 5 9.03 -6.97 7.76
C ASP A 5 9.22 -5.43 7.77
N ILE A 6 9.38 -4.80 8.95
CA ILE A 6 9.29 -3.33 9.16
C ILE A 6 10.26 -2.57 8.26
N GLU A 7 11.49 -3.06 8.11
CA GLU A 7 12.51 -2.42 7.30
C GLU A 7 12.11 -2.39 5.82
N GLN A 8 11.59 -3.50 5.29
CA GLN A 8 11.09 -3.58 3.92
C GLN A 8 9.87 -2.69 3.70
N LEU A 9 8.96 -2.61 4.68
CA LEU A 9 7.77 -1.76 4.61
C LEU A 9 8.15 -0.29 4.55
N SER A 10 9.11 0.15 5.38
CA SER A 10 9.63 1.51 5.37
C SER A 10 10.28 1.86 4.03
N ALA A 11 11.04 0.93 3.44
CA ALA A 11 11.63 1.11 2.13
C ALA A 11 10.59 1.19 1.00
N ILE A 12 9.51 0.40 1.07
CA ILE A 12 8.40 0.46 0.11
C ILE A 12 7.67 1.79 0.21
N GLU A 13 7.41 2.27 1.44
CA GLU A 13 6.75 3.55 1.67
C GLU A 13 7.57 4.71 1.11
N GLN A 14 8.85 4.76 1.41
CA GLN A 14 9.75 5.80 0.91
C GLN A 14 9.84 5.81 -0.62
N ASP A 15 9.83 4.64 -1.27
CA ASP A 15 9.79 4.53 -2.73
C ASP A 15 8.42 4.95 -3.32
N ALA A 16 7.34 4.66 -2.61
CA ALA A 16 5.99 4.98 -3.07
C ALA A 16 5.60 6.44 -2.82
N PHE A 17 6.05 7.01 -1.70
CA PHE A 17 5.65 8.32 -1.19
C PHE A 17 6.86 9.11 -0.67
N PRO A 18 7.80 9.51 -1.52
CA PRO A 18 9.04 10.17 -1.10
C PRO A 18 8.82 11.51 -0.36
N GLU A 19 7.66 12.14 -0.56
CA GLU A 19 7.29 13.41 0.09
C GLU A 19 6.48 13.21 1.39
N LEU A 20 6.28 11.95 1.82
CA LEU A 20 5.50 11.68 3.03
C LEU A 20 6.28 12.10 4.28
N PHE A 21 5.68 13.02 5.03
CA PHE A 21 6.24 13.44 6.32
C PHE A 21 5.12 13.77 7.33
N PRO A 22 5.17 13.24 8.55
CA PRO A 22 6.12 12.20 8.99
C PRO A 22 5.87 10.85 8.31
N PRO A 23 6.90 10.00 8.17
CA PRO A 23 6.73 8.63 7.64
C PRO A 23 5.90 7.79 8.61
N THR A 24 5.31 6.71 8.09
CA THR A 24 4.54 5.78 8.91
C THR A 24 5.45 5.09 9.94
N SER A 25 5.03 5.10 11.21
CA SER A 25 5.68 4.28 12.23
C SER A 25 5.18 2.84 12.17
N PHE A 26 5.79 1.98 11.36
CA PHE A 26 5.39 0.58 11.25
C PHE A 26 5.52 -0.20 12.55
N GLU A 27 6.47 0.15 13.43
CA GLU A 27 6.52 -0.38 14.80
C GLU A 27 5.29 0.06 15.60
N GLY A 28 4.82 1.29 15.39
CA GLY A 28 3.56 1.79 15.97
C GLY A 28 2.35 1.05 15.41
N GLU A 29 2.28 0.87 14.09
CA GLU A 29 1.19 0.11 13.45
C GLU A 29 1.14 -1.34 13.95
N TYR A 30 2.29 -1.99 14.12
CA TYR A 30 2.37 -3.35 14.64
C TYR A 30 1.76 -3.52 16.03
N ARG A 31 1.81 -2.47 16.87
CA ARG A 31 1.30 -2.49 18.25
C ARG A 31 -0.17 -2.09 18.39
N LYS A 32 -0.76 -1.48 17.36
CA LYS A 32 -2.15 -1.02 17.41
C LYS A 32 -3.10 -2.20 17.16
N SER A 33 -4.04 -2.42 18.08
CA SER A 33 -5.03 -3.50 17.96
C SER A 33 -6.03 -3.32 16.80
N HIS A 34 -6.24 -2.07 16.37
CA HIS A 34 -7.13 -1.70 15.28
C HIS A 34 -6.41 -1.57 13.92
N SER A 35 -5.10 -1.75 13.89
CA SER A 35 -4.31 -1.70 12.67
C SER A 35 -3.99 -3.10 12.16
N SER A 36 -4.16 -3.30 10.87
CA SER A 36 -3.66 -4.47 10.16
C SER A 36 -2.76 -4.04 9.01
N VAL A 37 -1.61 -4.70 8.89
CA VAL A 37 -0.69 -4.48 7.77
C VAL A 37 -0.59 -5.75 6.96
N MET A 38 -1.11 -5.70 5.74
CA MET A 38 -1.03 -6.78 4.76
C MET A 38 0.24 -6.61 3.92
N VAL A 39 0.86 -7.72 3.54
CA VAL A 39 2.05 -7.73 2.69
C VAL A 39 1.82 -8.64 1.48
N ALA A 40 2.31 -8.22 0.33
CA ALA A 40 2.40 -9.05 -0.86
C ALA A 40 3.82 -9.61 -0.94
N GLU A 41 3.95 -10.88 -0.59
CA GLU A 41 5.21 -11.62 -0.66
C GLU A 41 5.39 -12.22 -2.05
N MET A 42 6.61 -12.22 -2.55
CA MET A 42 6.97 -12.86 -3.82
C MET A 42 8.13 -13.83 -3.63
N ASP A 43 8.07 -14.97 -4.30
CA ASP A 43 9.22 -15.85 -4.42
C ASP A 43 10.22 -15.25 -5.43
N ILE A 44 11.38 -14.89 -4.92
CA ILE A 44 12.47 -14.31 -5.73
C ILE A 44 12.95 -15.25 -6.84
N ASN A 45 12.85 -16.55 -6.65
CA ASN A 45 13.24 -17.50 -7.69
C ASN A 45 12.30 -17.44 -8.91
N LEU A 46 11.04 -17.03 -8.72
CA LEU A 46 10.10 -16.80 -9.80
C LEU A 46 10.28 -15.43 -10.46
N THR A 47 10.85 -14.45 -9.76
CA THR A 47 11.03 -13.08 -10.31
C THR A 47 12.12 -12.99 -11.36
N LYS A 48 13.05 -13.95 -11.42
CA LYS A 48 14.05 -14.05 -12.50
C LYS A 48 13.44 -14.16 -13.91
N HIS A 49 12.17 -14.56 -14.00
CA HIS A 49 11.44 -14.63 -15.28
C HIS A 49 10.68 -13.34 -15.62
N ILE A 50 10.50 -12.43 -14.66
CA ILE A 50 9.72 -11.20 -14.86
C ILE A 50 10.63 -10.00 -15.12
N THR A 51 11.86 -10.03 -14.61
CA THR A 51 12.87 -9.00 -14.84
C THR A 51 14.06 -9.61 -15.58
N SER A 52 14.40 -9.08 -16.75
CA SER A 52 15.69 -9.38 -17.36
C SER A 52 16.80 -9.10 -16.35
N GLU A 53 17.82 -9.95 -16.30
CA GLU A 53 18.96 -9.90 -15.33
C GLU A 53 19.62 -8.53 -15.16
N THR A 54 19.27 -7.57 -16.00
CA THR A 54 19.79 -6.21 -16.02
C THR A 54 19.19 -5.27 -14.97
N ASP A 55 18.05 -5.58 -14.35
CA ASP A 55 17.36 -4.58 -13.52
C ASP A 55 17.56 -4.72 -12.00
N LEU A 56 17.85 -5.91 -11.49
CA LEU A 56 18.07 -6.08 -10.04
C LEU A 56 19.43 -5.52 -9.59
N SER A 57 20.44 -5.50 -10.48
CA SER A 57 21.77 -4.94 -10.20
C SER A 57 21.91 -3.45 -10.59
N LYS A 58 20.96 -2.91 -11.38
CA LYS A 58 20.98 -1.54 -11.90
C LYS A 58 20.01 -0.58 -11.24
N THR A 59 19.20 -1.01 -10.29
CA THR A 59 18.51 -0.07 -9.41
C THR A 59 19.57 0.54 -8.47
N ASN A 60 20.35 1.45 -9.01
CA ASN A 60 21.15 2.42 -8.28
C ASN A 60 20.19 3.31 -7.44
N TYR A 61 19.58 2.74 -6.45
CA TYR A 61 19.18 3.50 -5.28
C TYR A 61 20.49 3.96 -4.64
N LYS A 62 20.80 5.24 -4.72
CA LYS A 62 22.03 5.87 -4.23
C LYS A 62 22.39 5.55 -2.78
N ASN A 63 21.59 4.77 -2.07
CA ASN A 63 21.82 4.31 -0.71
C ASN A 63 21.62 2.80 -0.51
N GLY A 64 21.54 1.99 -1.58
CA GLY A 64 21.62 0.53 -1.46
C GLY A 64 20.56 -0.18 -0.62
N TYR A 65 19.57 0.53 -0.09
CA TYR A 65 18.67 0.03 0.93
C TYR A 65 17.32 -0.32 0.33
N THR A 66 17.16 -1.56 -0.08
CA THR A 66 15.83 -2.10 -0.43
C THR A 66 15.11 -2.64 0.81
N GLY A 67 15.75 -2.62 1.98
CA GLY A 67 15.26 -3.25 3.20
C GLY A 67 15.15 -4.79 3.09
N TRP A 68 15.76 -5.39 2.06
CA TRP A 68 15.74 -6.83 1.85
C TRP A 68 17.18 -7.39 1.84
N HIS A 69 17.38 -8.51 2.52
CA HIS A 69 18.63 -9.25 2.54
C HIS A 69 18.43 -10.64 1.93
N VAL A 70 19.49 -11.22 1.36
CA VAL A 70 19.45 -12.57 0.79
C VAL A 70 19.07 -13.57 1.88
N GLY A 71 18.00 -14.33 1.62
CA GLY A 71 17.44 -15.28 2.58
C GLY A 71 16.18 -14.80 3.31
N ASP A 72 15.87 -13.49 3.24
CA ASP A 72 14.61 -12.95 3.76
C ASP A 72 13.45 -13.23 2.81
N ARG A 73 12.23 -13.17 3.36
CA ARG A 73 11.01 -13.06 2.57
C ARG A 73 11.07 -11.76 1.76
N PHE A 74 10.78 -11.81 0.47
CA PHE A 74 10.75 -10.60 -0.35
C PHE A 74 9.35 -10.01 -0.40
N ILE A 75 9.20 -8.78 0.12
CA ILE A 75 7.93 -8.05 0.13
C ILE A 75 7.92 -7.07 -1.04
N ALA A 76 7.01 -7.29 -2.00
CA ALA A 76 6.85 -6.45 -3.18
C ALA A 76 5.84 -5.31 -2.99
N GLY A 77 4.90 -5.45 -2.04
CA GLY A 77 3.89 -4.44 -1.76
C GLY A 77 3.31 -4.57 -0.36
N MET A 78 2.66 -3.50 0.09
CA MET A 78 2.03 -3.41 1.41
C MET A 78 0.70 -2.67 1.34
N LEU A 79 -0.17 -2.93 2.33
CA LEU A 79 -1.39 -2.18 2.59
C LEU A 79 -1.56 -2.03 4.09
N VAL A 80 -1.77 -0.81 4.57
CA VAL A 80 -2.11 -0.50 5.97
C VAL A 80 -3.59 -0.18 6.06
N ASN A 81 -4.31 -0.90 6.90
CA ASN A 81 -5.74 -0.72 7.15
C ASN A 81 -6.02 -0.55 8.64
N TRP A 82 -6.86 0.40 8.98
CA TRP A 82 -7.42 0.56 10.33
C TRP A 82 -8.88 0.12 10.34
N CYS A 83 -9.21 -0.71 11.32
CA CYS A 83 -10.58 -1.15 11.58
C CYS A 83 -11.08 -0.42 12.83
N MET A 84 -11.95 0.57 12.66
CA MET A 84 -12.46 1.40 13.75
C MET A 84 -13.95 1.69 13.55
N ALA A 85 -14.73 1.60 14.62
CA ALA A 85 -16.14 1.97 14.66
C ALA A 85 -17.01 1.30 13.55
N GLY A 86 -16.68 0.08 13.16
CA GLY A 86 -17.42 -0.66 12.13
C GLY A 86 -17.01 -0.35 10.69
N GLU A 87 -15.93 0.42 10.49
CA GLU A 87 -15.42 0.78 9.17
C GLU A 87 -13.95 0.35 9.02
N ASN A 88 -13.57 -0.02 7.82
CA ASN A 88 -12.19 -0.23 7.42
C ASN A 88 -11.67 1.01 6.68
N HIS A 89 -10.57 1.57 7.15
CA HIS A 89 -9.95 2.73 6.54
C HIS A 89 -8.56 2.36 6.00
N ILE A 90 -8.41 2.41 4.69
CA ILE A 90 -7.13 2.18 4.02
C ILE A 90 -6.26 3.42 4.22
N ILE A 91 -5.23 3.29 5.04
CA ILE A 91 -4.31 4.37 5.40
C ILE A 91 -3.23 4.55 4.35
N SER A 92 -2.68 3.43 3.86
CA SER A 92 -1.60 3.44 2.88
C SER A 92 -1.61 2.17 2.05
N ILE A 93 -1.27 2.29 0.76
CA ILE A 93 -1.01 1.16 -0.12
C ILE A 93 0.20 1.49 -0.99
N GLY A 94 1.24 0.70 -0.90
CA GLY A 94 2.49 0.89 -1.63
C GLY A 94 2.93 -0.37 -2.35
N VAL A 95 3.53 -0.20 -3.53
CA VAL A 95 4.15 -1.28 -4.32
C VAL A 95 5.52 -0.81 -4.76
N ARG A 96 6.55 -1.63 -4.57
CA ARG A 96 7.91 -1.34 -5.05
C ARG A 96 7.89 -0.96 -6.53
N ARG A 97 8.65 0.06 -6.91
CA ARG A 97 8.62 0.65 -8.25
C ARG A 97 8.81 -0.40 -9.34
N GLY A 98 9.78 -1.30 -9.20
CA GLY A 98 10.04 -2.38 -10.17
C GLY A 98 8.94 -3.44 -10.29
N TYR A 99 8.00 -3.46 -9.36
CA TYR A 99 6.92 -4.45 -9.28
C TYR A 99 5.52 -3.84 -9.47
N ARG A 100 5.45 -2.58 -9.93
CA ARG A 100 4.19 -1.92 -10.28
C ARG A 100 3.67 -2.45 -11.62
N LYS A 101 2.35 -2.28 -11.85
CA LYS A 101 1.63 -2.64 -13.09
C LYS A 101 1.52 -4.15 -13.36
N ILE A 102 1.96 -5.03 -12.45
CA ILE A 102 1.80 -6.49 -12.54
C ILE A 102 0.66 -7.03 -11.66
N GLY A 103 -0.17 -6.15 -11.09
CA GLY A 103 -1.39 -6.55 -10.36
C GLY A 103 -1.28 -6.58 -8.83
N ILE A 104 -0.11 -6.34 -8.22
CA ILE A 104 0.09 -6.44 -6.77
C ILE A 104 -0.86 -5.52 -5.99
N GLY A 105 -1.00 -4.25 -6.39
CA GLY A 105 -1.94 -3.34 -5.73
C GLY A 105 -3.40 -3.82 -5.81
N LYS A 106 -3.79 -4.40 -6.95
CA LYS A 106 -5.12 -5.01 -7.10
C LYS A 106 -5.28 -6.21 -6.17
N LEU A 107 -4.26 -7.08 -6.08
CA LEU A 107 -4.27 -8.25 -5.19
C LEU A 107 -4.48 -7.84 -3.73
N LEU A 108 -3.69 -6.90 -3.22
CA LEU A 108 -3.80 -6.40 -1.85
C LEU A 108 -5.20 -5.85 -1.56
N LEU A 109 -5.74 -5.03 -2.45
CA LEU A 109 -7.09 -4.46 -2.31
C LEU A 109 -8.16 -5.54 -2.37
N SER A 110 -8.09 -6.47 -3.33
CA SER A 110 -9.07 -7.56 -3.44
C SER A 110 -9.06 -8.47 -2.21
N SER A 111 -7.89 -8.76 -1.64
CA SER A 111 -7.78 -9.53 -0.39
C SER A 111 -8.38 -8.78 0.80
N LEU A 112 -8.18 -7.46 0.90
CA LEU A 112 -8.82 -6.67 1.96
C LEU A 112 -10.34 -6.63 1.78
N ILE A 113 -10.84 -6.45 0.56
CA ILE A 113 -12.27 -6.49 0.24
C ILE A 113 -12.86 -7.83 0.66
N GLU A 114 -12.23 -8.95 0.30
CA GLU A 114 -12.68 -10.28 0.69
C GLU A 114 -12.72 -10.49 2.21
N MET A 115 -11.70 -10.00 2.93
CA MET A 115 -11.69 -10.03 4.40
C MET A 115 -12.81 -9.18 4.99
N THR A 116 -13.13 -8.05 4.37
CA THR A 116 -14.20 -7.12 4.80
C THR A 116 -15.58 -7.73 4.58
N ILE A 117 -15.82 -8.40 3.45
CA ILE A 117 -17.09 -9.13 3.17
C ILE A 117 -17.37 -10.18 4.25
N ASN A 118 -16.34 -10.86 4.72
CA ASN A 118 -16.44 -11.92 5.73
C ASN A 118 -16.46 -11.39 7.17
N SER A 119 -16.51 -10.07 7.35
CA SER A 119 -16.57 -9.41 8.66
C SER A 119 -17.88 -8.63 8.82
N ASP A 120 -18.14 -8.14 10.02
CA ASP A 120 -19.28 -7.24 10.29
C ASP A 120 -19.08 -5.81 9.74
N ASN A 121 -17.86 -5.49 9.27
CA ASN A 121 -17.46 -4.18 8.78
C ASN A 121 -17.54 -4.14 7.26
N ARG A 122 -18.68 -3.72 6.70
CA ARG A 122 -18.94 -3.74 5.26
C ARG A 122 -18.56 -2.46 4.52
N ILE A 123 -17.85 -1.55 5.17
CA ILE A 123 -17.47 -0.27 4.59
C ILE A 123 -15.95 -0.20 4.52
N LEU A 124 -15.44 0.07 3.33
CA LEU A 124 -14.04 0.45 3.10
C LEU A 124 -13.98 1.89 2.63
N THR A 125 -13.16 2.70 3.27
CA THR A 125 -12.93 4.09 2.90
C THR A 125 -11.45 4.39 2.74
N LEU A 126 -11.13 5.40 1.94
CA LEU A 126 -9.76 5.89 1.73
C LEU A 126 -9.74 7.35 1.29
N GLU A 127 -8.59 7.99 1.46
CA GLU A 127 -8.25 9.25 0.81
C GLU A 127 -7.19 9.02 -0.26
N VAL A 128 -7.37 9.68 -1.41
CA VAL A 128 -6.41 9.63 -2.51
C VAL A 128 -6.19 11.00 -3.10
N ARG A 129 -4.94 11.33 -3.45
CA ARG A 129 -4.63 12.59 -4.16
C ARG A 129 -5.46 12.70 -5.43
N LYS A 130 -6.06 13.87 -5.64
CA LYS A 130 -6.86 14.13 -6.84
C LYS A 130 -6.07 13.95 -8.14
N SER A 131 -4.77 14.18 -8.11
CA SER A 131 -3.85 13.95 -9.24
C SER A 131 -3.51 12.48 -9.50
N ASN A 132 -3.72 11.58 -8.53
CA ASN A 132 -3.34 10.17 -8.65
C ASN A 132 -4.37 9.37 -9.46
N SER A 133 -4.45 9.66 -10.77
CA SER A 133 -5.41 9.02 -11.68
C SER A 133 -5.23 7.49 -11.75
N VAL A 134 -4.01 6.99 -11.58
CA VAL A 134 -3.71 5.55 -11.62
C VAL A 134 -4.39 4.83 -10.46
N ALA A 135 -4.25 5.36 -9.24
CA ALA A 135 -4.88 4.79 -8.07
C ALA A 135 -6.42 4.95 -8.11
N ILE A 136 -6.91 6.13 -8.48
CA ILE A 136 -8.35 6.40 -8.63
C ILE A 136 -8.99 5.40 -9.58
N ASN A 137 -8.40 5.19 -10.76
CA ASN A 137 -8.89 4.21 -11.74
C ASN A 137 -8.87 2.77 -11.19
N LEU A 138 -7.88 2.41 -10.38
CA LEU A 138 -7.82 1.10 -9.74
C LEU A 138 -8.96 0.93 -8.72
N TYR A 139 -9.17 1.93 -7.86
CA TYR A 139 -10.24 1.90 -6.87
C TYR A 139 -11.63 1.85 -7.53
N GLN A 140 -11.86 2.66 -8.56
CA GLN A 140 -13.13 2.63 -9.31
C GLN A 140 -13.41 1.27 -9.96
N LYS A 141 -12.40 0.60 -10.52
CA LYS A 141 -12.52 -0.76 -11.07
C LYS A 141 -12.85 -1.80 -10.03
N LEU A 142 -12.55 -1.54 -8.76
CA LEU A 142 -12.88 -2.39 -7.62
C LEU A 142 -14.20 -1.99 -6.95
N GLY A 143 -14.93 -1.01 -7.51
CA GLY A 143 -16.24 -0.61 -7.04
C GLY A 143 -16.27 0.59 -6.09
N PHE A 144 -15.12 1.17 -5.74
CA PHE A 144 -15.09 2.37 -4.92
C PHE A 144 -15.71 3.56 -5.66
N GLN A 145 -16.49 4.35 -4.94
CA GLN A 145 -17.14 5.56 -5.44
C GLN A 145 -16.56 6.80 -4.75
N ILE A 146 -16.45 7.90 -5.48
CA ILE A 146 -16.07 9.18 -4.89
C ILE A 146 -17.28 9.73 -4.13
N VAL A 147 -17.12 9.89 -2.82
CA VAL A 147 -18.20 10.38 -1.93
C VAL A 147 -17.94 11.79 -1.39
N GLY A 148 -16.71 12.29 -1.54
CA GLY A 148 -16.37 13.62 -1.04
C GLY A 148 -14.98 14.10 -1.45
N THR A 149 -14.64 15.28 -0.95
CA THR A 149 -13.33 15.89 -1.17
C THR A 149 -12.90 16.62 0.10
N ARG A 150 -11.67 16.34 0.57
CA ARG A 150 -11.01 17.09 1.64
C ARG A 150 -10.11 18.15 1.01
N LYS A 151 -10.45 19.42 1.19
CA LYS A 151 -9.69 20.54 0.63
C LYS A 151 -8.33 20.68 1.33
N LYS A 152 -7.27 20.85 0.52
CA LYS A 152 -5.90 21.13 0.99
C LYS A 152 -5.40 20.08 2.01
N TYR A 153 -5.78 18.83 1.80
CA TYR A 153 -5.54 17.72 2.74
C TYR A 153 -4.06 17.39 2.87
N TYR A 154 -3.35 17.30 1.75
CA TYR A 154 -1.93 16.98 1.73
C TYR A 154 -1.08 18.18 2.11
N SER A 155 -0.26 18.05 3.15
CA SER A 155 0.50 19.16 3.74
C SER A 155 1.66 19.64 2.86
N ASP A 156 2.23 18.75 2.04
CA ASP A 156 3.39 19.02 1.19
C ASP A 156 3.09 20.06 0.09
N ASN A 157 1.97 19.90 -0.61
CA ASN A 157 1.62 20.74 -1.75
C ASN A 157 0.20 21.33 -1.67
N ARG A 158 -0.51 21.14 -0.55
CA ARG A 158 -1.88 21.60 -0.33
C ARG A 158 -2.89 21.03 -1.32
N GLU A 159 -2.58 19.88 -1.91
CA GLU A 159 -3.47 19.20 -2.83
C GLU A 159 -4.72 18.67 -2.10
N ASP A 160 -5.85 18.67 -2.81
CA ASP A 160 -7.10 18.09 -2.34
C ASP A 160 -7.00 16.55 -2.34
N ALA A 161 -7.64 15.91 -1.37
CA ALA A 161 -7.91 14.48 -1.39
C ALA A 161 -9.33 14.19 -1.83
N LEU A 162 -9.52 13.20 -2.69
CA LEU A 162 -10.82 12.58 -2.90
C LEU A 162 -11.04 11.55 -1.78
N ILE A 163 -12.23 11.55 -1.21
CA ILE A 163 -12.69 10.49 -0.32
C ILE A 163 -13.41 9.48 -1.19
N MET A 164 -12.94 8.22 -1.15
CA MET A 164 -13.58 7.14 -1.89
C MET A 164 -14.04 6.05 -0.93
N THR A 165 -15.22 5.50 -1.19
CA THR A 165 -15.83 4.47 -0.34
C THR A 165 -16.37 3.34 -1.19
N LEU A 166 -16.18 2.12 -0.69
CA LEU A 166 -16.84 0.91 -1.15
C LEU A 166 -17.83 0.47 -0.06
N HIS A 167 -19.11 0.42 -0.41
CA HIS A 167 -20.17 -0.08 0.43
C HIS A 167 -20.51 -1.52 0.05
N ASP A 168 -20.94 -2.31 1.03
CA ASP A 168 -21.32 -3.72 0.86
C ASP A 168 -20.21 -4.56 0.19
N ALA A 169 -18.97 -4.27 0.64
CA ALA A 169 -17.83 -5.06 0.23
C ALA A 169 -18.03 -6.55 0.58
#